data_19364c55d81c6fca4f2fd3e984e2d085
#
_entry.id   19364c55d81c6fca4f2fd3e984e2d085
#
_cell.length_a   1.000
_cell.length_b   1.000
_cell.length_c   1.000
_cell.angle_alpha   90.00
_cell.angle_beta   90.00
_cell.angle_gamma   90.00
#
_symmetry.space_group_name_H-M   'P 1'
#
loop_
_entity.id
_entity.type
_entity.pdbx_description
1 polymer ?
#
loop_
_entity_poly.entity_id
_entity_poly.type
_entity_poly.pdbx_seq_one_letter_code
_entity_poly.pdbx_strand_id
1 'polypeptide(L)'
;MTAIRQICTAMVVLLVLAGATGQNPETVALPVGSATIAEFKGDLTLHAASGEVVTAQRGTVLAPESTIETAKGSVLLDLQDGSQVLVKSNSHVVLKAPTQEKGYWLELLLGKINAKIQKRLGNTPSFRMGTPTAVITVRGTRFSVEVNKKQRTSVEVYEGLVEVSGFRMGAPGPPVMLGPGYTTGVEQNRNPEAPHGMSNQGEDDSRGNRPGMGVGGGEHGDDRQKPGSQPSTPNQNPPNPDHEKDN
;
A
#
# COMPACT_ATOMS: atom_id res chain seq x y z
N MET A 1 -4.12 -100.19 26.23
CA MET A 1 -3.18 -99.90 25.14
C MET A 1 -3.76 -98.83 24.34
N THR A 2 -3.40 -97.63 24.52
CA THR A 2 -3.42 -96.54 23.52
C THR A 2 -3.16 -95.20 24.23
N ALA A 3 -2.03 -94.70 24.00
CA ALA A 3 -1.56 -93.45 24.57
C ALA A 3 -2.29 -92.25 23.96
N ILE A 4 -2.85 -91.41 24.80
CA ILE A 4 -3.40 -90.11 24.37
C ILE A 4 -2.32 -89.10 24.55
N ARG A 5 -1.75 -88.61 23.46
CA ARG A 5 -0.83 -87.47 23.41
C ARG A 5 -1.66 -86.16 23.48
N GLN A 6 -1.55 -85.51 24.58
CA GLN A 6 -1.98 -84.09 24.72
C GLN A 6 -1.01 -83.22 23.96
N ILE A 7 -1.48 -82.54 22.98
CA ILE A 7 -0.75 -81.41 22.30
C ILE A 7 -1.21 -80.15 22.96
N CYS A 8 -0.33 -79.61 23.77
CA CYS A 8 -0.47 -78.19 24.29
C CYS A 8 -0.25 -77.23 23.13
N THR A 9 -1.29 -76.63 22.65
CA THR A 9 -1.23 -75.52 21.71
C THR A 9 -0.92 -74.25 22.49
N ALA A 10 0.31 -73.83 22.50
CA ALA A 10 0.71 -72.50 23.00
C ALA A 10 0.28 -71.45 22.00
N MET A 11 -0.78 -70.73 22.33
CA MET A 11 -1.27 -69.56 21.58
C MET A 11 -0.38 -68.36 21.92
N VAL A 12 0.60 -68.11 21.02
CA VAL A 12 1.42 -66.90 21.08
C VAL A 12 0.56 -65.74 20.57
N VAL A 13 0.04 -64.95 21.49
CA VAL A 13 -0.63 -63.67 21.17
C VAL A 13 0.48 -62.70 20.85
N LEU A 14 0.72 -62.48 19.57
CA LEU A 14 1.59 -61.42 19.05
C LEU A 14 0.86 -60.10 19.18
N LEU A 15 1.13 -59.34 20.24
CA LEU A 15 0.65 -57.96 20.45
C LEU A 15 1.40 -57.06 19.49
N VAL A 16 0.80 -56.76 18.31
CA VAL A 16 1.31 -55.75 17.40
C VAL A 16 1.00 -54.38 18.02
N LEU A 17 1.96 -53.80 18.71
CA LEU A 17 1.93 -52.37 19.02
C LEU A 17 2.07 -51.62 17.71
N ALA A 18 0.91 -51.20 17.12
CA ALA A 18 0.92 -50.16 16.11
C ALA A 18 1.34 -48.85 16.76
N GLY A 19 2.64 -48.56 16.68
CA GLY A 19 3.16 -47.25 16.98
C GLY A 19 2.52 -46.21 16.05
N ALA A 20 1.50 -45.52 16.54
CA ALA A 20 1.04 -44.30 15.91
C ALA A 20 2.20 -43.28 15.99
N THR A 21 3.02 -43.28 14.95
CA THR A 21 3.91 -42.13 14.70
C THR A 21 2.98 -40.96 14.43
N GLY A 22 2.70 -40.17 15.48
CA GLY A 22 2.09 -38.88 15.37
C GLY A 22 2.99 -38.04 14.47
N GLN A 23 2.66 -38.00 13.19
CA GLN A 23 3.18 -36.97 12.29
C GLN A 23 2.60 -35.66 12.79
N ASN A 24 3.37 -34.98 13.65
CA ASN A 24 3.14 -33.57 13.83
C ASN A 24 3.16 -32.96 12.43
N PRO A 25 2.11 -32.24 11.99
CA PRO A 25 2.22 -31.48 10.75
C PRO A 25 3.40 -30.53 10.97
N GLU A 26 4.50 -30.82 10.29
CA GLU A 26 5.60 -29.84 10.21
C GLU A 26 4.96 -28.56 9.70
N THR A 27 4.89 -27.58 10.58
CA THR A 27 4.49 -26.22 10.19
C THR A 27 5.63 -25.72 9.30
N VAL A 28 5.53 -25.96 8.01
CA VAL A 28 6.49 -25.47 7.03
C VAL A 28 6.46 -23.95 7.13
N ALA A 29 7.50 -23.40 7.74
CA ALA A 29 7.63 -21.95 7.84
C ALA A 29 7.69 -21.39 6.42
N LEU A 30 6.77 -20.47 6.10
CA LEU A 30 6.74 -19.82 4.81
C LEU A 30 8.02 -19.00 4.62
N PRO A 31 8.60 -19.01 3.41
CA PRO A 31 9.76 -18.17 3.11
C PRO A 31 9.48 -16.70 3.42
N VAL A 32 10.47 -15.99 3.96
CA VAL A 32 10.33 -14.55 4.23
C VAL A 32 10.07 -13.81 2.93
N GLY A 33 9.05 -12.94 2.91
CA GLY A 33 8.59 -12.27 1.70
C GLY A 33 7.43 -12.96 0.97
N SER A 34 6.93 -14.09 1.49
CA SER A 34 5.71 -14.71 0.98
C SER A 34 4.47 -13.90 1.35
N ALA A 35 3.44 -13.97 0.50
CA ALA A 35 2.13 -13.39 0.73
C ALA A 35 1.04 -14.46 0.55
N THR A 36 -0.08 -14.30 1.24
CA THR A 36 -1.24 -15.18 1.10
C THR A 36 -2.39 -14.41 0.46
N ILE A 37 -3.08 -15.01 -0.50
CA ILE A 37 -4.29 -14.43 -1.08
C ILE A 37 -5.42 -14.50 -0.05
N ALA A 38 -5.80 -13.36 0.50
CA ALA A 38 -6.93 -13.25 1.41
C ALA A 38 -8.25 -13.21 0.65
N GLU A 39 -8.29 -12.42 -0.43
CA GLU A 39 -9.48 -12.22 -1.26
C GLU A 39 -9.09 -11.78 -2.67
N PHE A 40 -9.90 -12.11 -3.67
CA PHE A 40 -9.71 -11.58 -5.02
C PHE A 40 -11.05 -11.44 -5.74
N LYS A 41 -11.09 -10.59 -6.76
CA LYS A 41 -12.25 -10.34 -7.62
C LYS A 41 -11.79 -10.16 -9.07
N GLY A 42 -12.58 -10.66 -10.00
CA GLY A 42 -12.34 -10.49 -11.45
C GLY A 42 -11.11 -11.25 -11.96
N ASP A 43 -10.58 -10.80 -13.09
CA ASP A 43 -9.52 -11.48 -13.81
C ASP A 43 -8.14 -11.09 -13.30
N LEU A 44 -7.36 -12.09 -12.93
CA LEU A 44 -5.96 -11.94 -12.55
C LEU A 44 -5.16 -13.16 -12.97
N THR A 45 -3.90 -12.96 -13.24
CA THR A 45 -2.92 -14.00 -13.56
C THR A 45 -1.82 -13.99 -12.51
N LEU A 46 -1.51 -15.16 -11.99
CA LEU A 46 -0.45 -15.36 -11.02
C LEU A 46 0.64 -16.22 -11.64
N HIS A 47 1.88 -15.79 -11.50
CA HIS A 47 3.03 -16.61 -11.90
C HIS A 47 3.86 -16.91 -10.65
N ALA A 48 4.17 -18.18 -10.43
CA ALA A 48 5.14 -18.58 -9.43
C ALA A 48 6.54 -18.06 -9.79
N ALA A 49 7.47 -18.13 -8.86
CA ALA A 49 8.88 -17.80 -9.11
C ALA A 49 9.50 -18.64 -10.26
N SER A 50 8.98 -19.82 -10.52
CA SER A 50 9.35 -20.68 -11.66
C SER A 50 8.82 -20.18 -13.01
N GLY A 51 7.92 -19.18 -13.03
CA GLY A 51 7.19 -18.73 -14.23
C GLY A 51 5.91 -19.54 -14.52
N GLU A 52 5.61 -20.57 -13.74
CA GLU A 52 4.39 -21.35 -13.90
C GLU A 52 3.16 -20.54 -13.50
N VAL A 53 2.07 -20.67 -14.26
CA VAL A 53 0.78 -20.05 -13.94
C VAL A 53 0.12 -20.75 -12.76
N VAL A 54 -0.18 -20.01 -11.73
CA VAL A 54 -0.85 -20.50 -10.51
C VAL A 54 -2.33 -20.10 -10.54
N THR A 55 -3.20 -21.07 -10.23
CA THR A 55 -4.62 -20.77 -10.08
C THR A 55 -4.86 -19.95 -8.82
N ALA A 56 -5.55 -18.82 -8.97
CA ALA A 56 -5.90 -17.97 -7.84
C ALA A 56 -7.00 -18.63 -6.99
N GLN A 57 -6.71 -18.83 -5.72
CA GLN A 57 -7.66 -19.29 -4.72
C GLN A 57 -7.40 -18.56 -3.41
N ARG A 58 -8.45 -18.37 -2.59
CA ARG A 58 -8.26 -17.88 -1.23
C ARG A 58 -7.36 -18.84 -0.44
N GLY A 59 -6.37 -18.32 0.25
CA GLY A 59 -5.37 -19.11 0.98
C GLY A 59 -4.19 -19.56 0.13
N THR A 60 -4.17 -19.29 -1.18
CA THR A 60 -2.97 -19.56 -2.01
C THR A 60 -1.79 -18.74 -1.48
N VAL A 61 -0.70 -19.44 -1.21
CA VAL A 61 0.57 -18.80 -0.79
C VAL A 61 1.41 -18.53 -2.03
N LEU A 62 1.80 -17.29 -2.17
CA LEU A 62 2.73 -16.81 -3.19
C LEU A 62 4.11 -16.65 -2.57
N ALA A 63 5.08 -17.39 -3.08
CA ALA A 63 6.47 -17.30 -2.65
C ALA A 63 7.12 -15.99 -3.16
N PRO A 64 8.26 -15.58 -2.60
CA PRO A 64 9.09 -14.54 -3.20
C PRO A 64 9.36 -14.79 -4.69
N GLU A 65 9.51 -13.74 -5.46
CA GLU A 65 9.67 -13.71 -6.91
C GLU A 65 8.40 -14.14 -7.71
N SER A 66 7.28 -14.41 -7.03
CA SER A 66 6.00 -14.57 -7.73
C SER A 66 5.51 -13.23 -8.28
N THR A 67 4.85 -13.30 -9.44
CA THR A 67 4.29 -12.13 -10.13
C THR A 67 2.77 -12.16 -10.10
N ILE A 68 2.16 -11.01 -9.91
CA ILE A 68 0.73 -10.81 -9.87
C ILE A 68 0.36 -9.79 -10.95
N GLU A 69 -0.46 -10.20 -11.90
CA GLU A 69 -1.02 -9.33 -12.92
C GLU A 69 -2.53 -9.27 -12.79
N THR A 70 -3.07 -8.09 -12.58
CA THR A 70 -4.51 -7.85 -12.53
C THR A 70 -4.95 -7.17 -13.81
N ALA A 71 -5.94 -7.75 -14.50
CA ALA A 71 -6.61 -7.08 -15.61
C ALA A 71 -7.78 -6.23 -15.06
N LYS A 72 -9.01 -6.71 -15.16
CA LYS A 72 -10.18 -6.04 -14.56
C LYS A 72 -10.45 -6.49 -13.12
N GLY A 73 -9.49 -7.17 -12.52
CA GLY A 73 -9.60 -7.74 -11.18
C GLY A 73 -8.86 -6.93 -10.12
N SER A 74 -8.92 -7.44 -8.90
CA SER A 74 -8.14 -6.97 -7.75
C SER A 74 -7.86 -8.12 -6.82
N VAL A 75 -6.76 -8.06 -6.07
CA VAL A 75 -6.41 -9.08 -5.08
C VAL A 75 -5.94 -8.44 -3.78
N LEU A 76 -6.42 -8.94 -2.67
CA LEU A 76 -5.98 -8.60 -1.32
C LEU A 76 -4.97 -9.63 -0.86
N LEU A 77 -3.80 -9.18 -0.51
CA LEU A 77 -2.70 -9.99 0.00
C LEU A 77 -2.54 -9.75 1.50
N ASP A 78 -2.46 -10.82 2.25
CA ASP A 78 -1.99 -10.81 3.64
C ASP A 78 -0.51 -11.15 3.67
N LEU A 79 0.30 -10.27 4.26
CA LEU A 79 1.72 -10.49 4.47
C LEU A 79 1.98 -11.19 5.80
N GLN A 80 3.14 -11.83 5.94
CA GLN A 80 3.48 -12.63 7.13
C GLN A 80 3.48 -11.84 8.45
N ASP A 81 3.61 -10.51 8.38
CA ASP A 81 3.60 -9.62 9.54
C ASP A 81 2.20 -9.10 9.90
N GLY A 82 1.15 -9.56 9.22
CA GLY A 82 -0.22 -9.09 9.36
C GLY A 82 -0.52 -7.80 8.59
N SER A 83 0.43 -7.30 7.81
CA SER A 83 0.19 -6.21 6.87
C SER A 83 -0.66 -6.65 5.71
N GLN A 84 -1.41 -5.73 5.12
CA GLN A 84 -2.32 -6.00 4.00
C GLN A 84 -2.00 -5.11 2.81
N VAL A 85 -2.01 -5.70 1.62
CA VAL A 85 -1.81 -4.99 0.36
C VAL A 85 -2.94 -5.34 -0.61
N LEU A 86 -3.74 -4.34 -0.98
CA LEU A 86 -4.76 -4.47 -2.01
C LEU A 86 -4.17 -4.03 -3.34
N VAL A 87 -3.96 -4.96 -4.24
CA VAL A 87 -3.57 -4.72 -5.63
C VAL A 87 -4.83 -4.40 -6.44
N LYS A 88 -4.89 -3.23 -7.04
CA LYS A 88 -6.02 -2.76 -7.85
C LYS A 88 -5.94 -3.31 -9.27
N SER A 89 -6.97 -3.04 -10.07
CA SER A 89 -7.00 -3.42 -11.49
C SER A 89 -5.88 -2.79 -12.31
N ASN A 90 -5.51 -3.44 -13.42
CA ASN A 90 -4.45 -3.01 -14.35
C ASN A 90 -3.10 -2.82 -13.65
N SER A 91 -2.75 -3.72 -12.74
CA SER A 91 -1.51 -3.65 -11.96
C SER A 91 -0.61 -4.85 -12.23
N HIS A 92 0.70 -4.60 -12.17
CA HIS A 92 1.76 -5.59 -12.27
C HIS A 92 2.64 -5.47 -11.04
N VAL A 93 2.64 -6.50 -10.19
CA VAL A 93 3.31 -6.54 -8.90
C VAL A 93 4.20 -7.78 -8.84
N VAL A 94 5.39 -7.63 -8.29
CA VAL A 94 6.31 -8.74 -8.01
C VAL A 94 6.58 -8.78 -6.50
N LEU A 95 6.39 -9.95 -5.90
CA LEU A 95 6.81 -10.19 -4.53
C LEU A 95 8.33 -10.35 -4.48
N LYS A 96 8.99 -9.71 -3.52
CA LYS A 96 10.43 -9.76 -3.37
C LYS A 96 10.82 -10.30 -1.99
N ALA A 97 11.80 -11.19 -1.98
CA ALA A 97 12.46 -11.53 -0.74
C ALA A 97 13.28 -10.31 -0.27
N PRO A 98 13.17 -9.90 0.99
CA PRO A 98 14.04 -8.86 1.53
C PRO A 98 15.48 -9.37 1.52
N THR A 99 16.34 -8.66 0.80
CA THR A 99 17.78 -8.91 0.82
C THR A 99 18.48 -7.79 1.58
N GLN A 100 19.72 -8.04 2.05
CA GLN A 100 20.50 -7.00 2.71
C GLN A 100 20.76 -5.79 1.81
N GLU A 101 20.82 -6.01 0.49
CA GLU A 101 21.10 -4.95 -0.49
C GLU A 101 19.85 -4.16 -0.91
N LYS A 102 18.71 -4.82 -1.11
CA LYS A 102 17.49 -4.17 -1.64
C LYS A 102 16.36 -4.04 -0.63
N GLY A 103 16.23 -4.99 0.28
CA GLY A 103 15.27 -4.91 1.39
C GLY A 103 13.81 -4.66 0.98
N TYR A 104 13.41 -5.04 -0.23
CA TYR A 104 12.03 -4.88 -0.72
C TYR A 104 11.23 -6.12 -0.41
N TRP A 105 9.97 -5.90 -0.02
CA TRP A 105 8.98 -6.97 0.11
C TRP A 105 8.07 -7.03 -1.12
N LEU A 106 8.01 -5.95 -1.88
CA LEU A 106 7.11 -5.82 -3.02
C LEU A 106 7.67 -4.81 -4.01
N GLU A 107 7.51 -5.09 -5.30
CA GLU A 107 7.82 -4.16 -6.38
C GLU A 107 6.57 -3.92 -7.21
N LEU A 108 6.13 -2.67 -7.34
CA LEU A 108 5.04 -2.25 -8.19
C LEU A 108 5.61 -1.71 -9.49
N LEU A 109 5.44 -2.44 -10.59
CA LEU A 109 5.94 -2.05 -11.91
C LEU A 109 4.94 -1.18 -12.67
N LEU A 110 3.65 -1.42 -12.49
CA LEU A 110 2.55 -0.68 -13.12
C LEU A 110 1.29 -0.80 -12.26
N GLY A 111 0.42 0.21 -12.30
CA GLY A 111 -0.89 0.18 -11.67
C GLY A 111 -0.91 0.80 -10.29
N LYS A 112 -1.83 0.35 -9.43
CA LYS A 112 -2.06 0.96 -8.11
C LYS A 112 -2.22 -0.09 -7.02
N ILE A 113 -1.62 0.18 -5.87
CA ILE A 113 -1.85 -0.57 -4.63
C ILE A 113 -2.35 0.34 -3.53
N ASN A 114 -3.12 -0.22 -2.61
CA ASN A 114 -3.43 0.38 -1.31
C ASN A 114 -2.86 -0.55 -0.23
N ALA A 115 -2.05 -0.01 0.66
CA ALA A 115 -1.38 -0.78 1.69
C ALA A 115 -1.74 -0.31 3.09
N LYS A 116 -1.95 -1.27 3.98
CA LYS A 116 -2.08 -1.06 5.43
C LYS A 116 -0.99 -1.87 6.11
N ILE A 117 0.05 -1.19 6.54
CA ILE A 117 1.24 -1.80 7.13
C ILE A 117 1.17 -1.74 8.65
N GLN A 118 1.40 -2.89 9.28
CA GLN A 118 1.40 -3.02 10.74
C GLN A 118 2.60 -2.28 11.34
N LYS A 119 2.35 -1.59 12.46
CA LYS A 119 3.40 -0.93 13.22
C LYS A 119 4.15 -1.95 14.06
N ARG A 120 5.44 -2.11 13.81
CA ARG A 120 6.33 -2.94 14.62
C ARG A 120 7.04 -2.10 15.69
N LEU A 121 7.31 -2.71 16.83
CA LEU A 121 8.16 -2.13 17.87
C LEU A 121 9.61 -2.14 17.38
N GLY A 122 10.36 -1.08 17.70
CA GLY A 122 11.76 -0.93 17.30
C GLY A 122 11.96 0.17 16.24
N ASN A 123 13.21 0.40 15.81
CA ASN A 123 13.56 1.45 14.84
C ASN A 123 13.72 0.97 13.40
N THR A 124 13.55 -0.34 13.16
CA THR A 124 13.68 -0.91 11.82
C THR A 124 12.43 -0.60 10.99
N PRO A 125 12.57 -0.21 9.72
CA PRO A 125 11.45 -0.10 8.80
C PRO A 125 10.66 -1.41 8.76
N SER A 126 9.33 -1.35 8.86
CA SER A 126 8.50 -2.54 8.84
C SER A 126 8.23 -3.03 7.43
N PHE A 127 8.33 -2.14 6.44
CA PHE A 127 8.05 -2.48 5.05
C PHE A 127 8.81 -1.55 4.09
N ARG A 128 9.32 -2.12 3.01
CA ARG A 128 9.93 -1.41 1.89
C ARG A 128 9.31 -1.90 0.59
N MET A 129 9.08 -0.99 -0.33
CA MET A 129 8.67 -1.35 -1.67
C MET A 129 9.46 -0.57 -2.72
N GLY A 130 9.64 -1.20 -3.87
CA GLY A 130 10.24 -0.59 -5.04
C GLY A 130 9.18 -0.21 -6.08
N THR A 131 9.53 0.77 -6.88
CA THR A 131 8.88 1.10 -8.15
C THR A 131 9.97 1.37 -9.18
N PRO A 132 9.68 1.53 -10.48
CA PRO A 132 10.68 1.89 -11.46
C PRO A 132 11.43 3.21 -11.16
N THR A 133 10.82 4.13 -10.41
CA THR A 133 11.37 5.46 -10.16
C THR A 133 11.67 5.78 -8.71
N ALA A 134 11.19 4.97 -7.76
CA ALA A 134 11.31 5.29 -6.33
C ALA A 134 11.44 4.06 -5.44
N VAL A 135 12.01 4.30 -4.26
CA VAL A 135 11.94 3.42 -3.09
C VAL A 135 11.04 4.07 -2.05
N ILE A 136 10.07 3.32 -1.55
CA ILE A 136 9.14 3.74 -0.51
C ILE A 136 9.44 2.92 0.74
N THR A 137 9.71 3.60 1.86
CA THR A 137 9.99 2.99 3.15
C THR A 137 8.95 3.47 4.16
N VAL A 138 8.33 2.53 4.86
CA VAL A 138 7.22 2.83 5.78
C VAL A 138 7.34 2.10 7.10
N ARG A 139 6.64 2.65 8.10
CA ARG A 139 6.57 2.06 9.43
C ARG A 139 5.19 2.30 10.06
N GLY A 140 4.30 1.32 9.86
CA GLY A 140 2.95 1.40 10.42
C GLY A 140 2.12 2.52 9.79
N THR A 141 1.80 2.36 8.51
CA THR A 141 1.17 3.39 7.68
C THR A 141 0.02 2.83 6.86
N ARG A 142 -0.91 3.71 6.51
CA ARG A 142 -1.89 3.47 5.47
C ARG A 142 -1.63 4.44 4.33
N PHE A 143 -1.35 3.91 3.14
CA PHE A 143 -0.93 4.69 1.99
C PHE A 143 -1.34 4.03 0.68
N SER A 144 -1.28 4.77 -0.40
CA SER A 144 -1.36 4.23 -1.74
C SER A 144 -0.15 4.59 -2.59
N VAL A 145 0.16 3.73 -3.54
CA VAL A 145 1.18 3.97 -4.55
C VAL A 145 0.60 3.64 -5.90
N GLU A 146 0.82 4.53 -6.86
CA GLU A 146 0.43 4.35 -8.24
C GLU A 146 1.62 4.57 -9.17
N VAL A 147 1.82 3.64 -10.10
CA VAL A 147 2.79 3.76 -11.19
C VAL A 147 2.03 3.80 -12.51
N ASN A 148 2.11 4.91 -13.21
CA ASN A 148 1.44 5.07 -14.49
C ASN A 148 2.27 4.51 -15.68
N LYS A 149 1.68 4.50 -16.87
CA LYS A 149 2.33 4.01 -18.11
C LYS A 149 3.59 4.81 -18.49
N LYS A 150 3.77 6.02 -17.97
CA LYS A 150 4.99 6.84 -18.15
C LYS A 150 6.02 6.57 -17.06
N GLN A 151 5.82 5.52 -16.27
CA GLN A 151 6.65 5.14 -15.11
C GLN A 151 6.74 6.22 -14.02
N ARG A 152 5.88 7.25 -14.01
CA ARG A 152 5.78 8.17 -12.89
C ARG A 152 5.15 7.45 -11.71
N THR A 153 5.79 7.51 -10.56
CA THR A 153 5.28 7.03 -9.29
C THR A 153 4.58 8.17 -8.54
N SER A 154 3.38 7.92 -8.04
CA SER A 154 2.66 8.82 -7.13
C SER A 154 2.42 8.11 -5.81
N VAL A 155 2.67 8.79 -4.69
CA VAL A 155 2.50 8.26 -3.33
C VAL A 155 1.56 9.15 -2.55
N GLU A 156 0.51 8.58 -1.97
CA GLU A 156 -0.49 9.26 -1.13
C GLU A 156 -0.50 8.65 0.26
N VAL A 157 -0.49 9.46 1.31
CA VAL A 157 -0.45 9.00 2.70
C VAL A 157 -1.74 9.36 3.41
N TYR A 158 -2.41 8.34 3.96
CA TYR A 158 -3.65 8.50 4.74
C TYR A 158 -3.37 8.47 6.24
N GLU A 159 -2.43 7.63 6.70
CA GLU A 159 -2.06 7.51 8.11
C GLU A 159 -0.56 7.17 8.24
N GLY A 160 0.09 7.73 9.27
CA GLY A 160 1.48 7.45 9.58
C GLY A 160 2.47 8.30 8.81
N LEU A 161 3.69 7.81 8.61
CA LEU A 161 4.79 8.52 7.97
C LEU A 161 5.42 7.64 6.91
N VAL A 162 5.63 8.18 5.72
CA VAL A 162 6.23 7.50 4.57
C VAL A 162 7.47 8.26 4.11
N GLU A 163 8.55 7.53 3.94
CA GLU A 163 9.78 8.03 3.34
C GLU A 163 9.82 7.61 1.86
N VAL A 164 10.03 8.57 0.96
CA VAL A 164 10.10 8.35 -0.49
C VAL A 164 11.44 8.87 -1.01
N SER A 165 12.20 7.98 -1.66
CA SER A 165 13.46 8.32 -2.33
C SER A 165 13.34 8.03 -3.83
N GLY A 166 13.61 9.00 -4.67
CA GLY A 166 13.68 8.80 -6.12
C GLY A 166 15.01 8.17 -6.54
N PHE A 167 15.03 7.41 -7.63
CA PHE A 167 16.28 6.91 -8.20
C PHE A 167 16.96 8.00 -9.04
N ARG A 168 18.26 8.18 -8.80
CA ARG A 168 19.15 8.99 -9.62
C ARG A 168 20.36 8.16 -10.01
N MET A 169 20.58 8.01 -11.31
CA MET A 169 21.72 7.21 -11.83
C MET A 169 21.78 5.80 -11.21
N GLY A 170 20.61 5.17 -10.96
CA GLY A 170 20.52 3.82 -10.42
C GLY A 170 20.66 3.70 -8.90
N ALA A 171 20.87 4.81 -8.16
CA ALA A 171 20.94 4.83 -6.71
C ALA A 171 19.80 5.66 -6.10
N PRO A 172 19.29 5.33 -4.89
CA PRO A 172 18.35 6.16 -4.18
C PRO A 172 18.94 7.54 -3.87
N GLY A 173 18.19 8.60 -4.20
CA GLY A 173 18.52 9.98 -3.86
C GLY A 173 18.08 10.36 -2.44
N PRO A 174 18.16 11.66 -2.08
CA PRO A 174 17.70 12.16 -0.79
C PRO A 174 16.20 11.88 -0.60
N PRO A 175 15.79 11.40 0.60
CA PRO A 175 14.41 11.10 0.88
C PRO A 175 13.56 12.35 1.13
N VAL A 176 12.28 12.22 0.81
CA VAL A 176 11.21 13.15 1.20
C VAL A 176 10.28 12.43 2.16
N MET A 177 9.92 13.09 3.25
CA MET A 177 9.00 12.56 4.25
C MET A 177 7.58 13.05 3.98
N LEU A 178 6.63 12.12 3.93
CA LEU A 178 5.21 12.39 3.73
C LEU A 178 4.42 12.03 4.97
N GLY A 179 3.65 12.99 5.47
CA GLY A 179 2.65 12.78 6.52
C GLY A 179 1.24 12.55 5.96
N PRO A 180 0.25 12.31 6.84
CA PRO A 180 -1.14 12.13 6.45
C PRO A 180 -1.69 13.35 5.70
N GLY A 181 -2.45 13.09 4.63
CA GLY A 181 -3.05 14.13 3.79
C GLY A 181 -2.12 14.71 2.72
N TYR A 182 -0.89 14.19 2.61
CA TYR A 182 0.09 14.63 1.63
C TYR A 182 0.37 13.59 0.56
N THR A 183 0.79 14.09 -0.60
CA THR A 183 1.19 13.28 -1.76
C THR A 183 2.49 13.84 -2.35
N THR A 184 3.23 12.97 -3.07
CA THR A 184 4.37 13.35 -3.91
C THR A 184 4.38 12.55 -5.19
N GLY A 185 4.99 13.11 -6.23
CA GLY A 185 5.28 12.44 -7.49
C GLY A 185 6.78 12.22 -7.66
N VAL A 186 7.14 11.12 -8.31
CA VAL A 186 8.54 10.83 -8.67
C VAL A 186 8.62 10.44 -10.15
N GLU A 187 9.34 11.22 -10.91
CA GLU A 187 9.65 10.95 -12.31
C GLU A 187 10.98 10.21 -12.45
N GLN A 188 11.21 9.64 -13.63
CA GLN A 188 12.44 8.89 -13.90
C GLN A 188 13.69 9.77 -13.73
N ASN A 189 14.69 9.27 -13.00
CA ASN A 189 15.96 9.94 -12.69
C ASN A 189 15.81 11.29 -11.97
N ARG A 190 14.70 11.50 -11.25
CA ARG A 190 14.45 12.71 -10.47
C ARG A 190 14.29 12.43 -8.98
N ASN A 191 14.53 13.44 -8.16
CA ASN A 191 14.13 13.42 -6.77
C ASN A 191 12.59 13.49 -6.68
N PRO A 192 11.99 13.03 -5.57
CA PRO A 192 10.59 13.26 -5.32
C PRO A 192 10.26 14.76 -5.37
N GLU A 193 9.08 15.09 -5.87
CA GLU A 193 8.53 16.44 -5.81
C GLU A 193 8.31 16.87 -4.35
N ALA A 194 8.25 18.18 -4.11
CA ALA A 194 7.89 18.67 -2.79
C ALA A 194 6.50 18.14 -2.38
N PRO A 195 6.31 17.71 -1.12
CA PRO A 195 5.02 17.26 -0.64
C PRO A 195 3.95 18.34 -0.83
N HIS A 196 2.79 17.96 -1.34
CA HIS A 196 1.63 18.84 -1.47
C HIS A 196 0.38 18.13 -0.97
N GLY A 197 -0.63 18.90 -0.57
CA GLY A 197 -1.88 18.34 -0.06
C GLY A 197 -2.60 17.52 -1.13
N MET A 198 -3.21 16.40 -0.71
CA MET A 198 -4.09 15.64 -1.59
C MET A 198 -5.28 16.52 -1.95
N SER A 199 -5.53 16.76 -3.25
CA SER A 199 -6.78 17.36 -3.70
C SER A 199 -7.90 16.36 -3.47
N ASN A 200 -8.97 16.77 -2.78
CA ASN A 200 -10.19 15.97 -2.63
C ASN A 200 -10.92 15.86 -3.99
N GLN A 201 -10.36 15.13 -4.93
CA GLN A 201 -11.00 14.81 -6.22
C GLN A 201 -11.89 13.57 -6.12
N GLY A 202 -12.55 13.36 -5.01
CA GLY A 202 -13.40 12.18 -4.77
C GLY A 202 -14.79 12.46 -4.22
N GLU A 203 -15.20 13.71 -4.03
CA GLU A 203 -16.50 14.02 -3.41
C GLU A 203 -17.42 14.93 -4.23
N ASP A 204 -17.19 15.16 -5.53
CA ASP A 204 -18.00 16.12 -6.30
C ASP A 204 -18.92 15.52 -7.36
N ASP A 205 -19.20 14.20 -7.29
CA ASP A 205 -20.24 13.60 -8.17
C ASP A 205 -21.62 13.50 -7.53
N SER A 206 -21.86 14.12 -6.36
CA SER A 206 -23.16 14.06 -5.67
C SER A 206 -23.94 15.39 -5.66
N ARG A 207 -23.45 16.44 -6.32
CA ARG A 207 -24.15 17.74 -6.36
C ARG A 207 -24.63 18.19 -7.73
N GLY A 208 -24.93 17.28 -8.58
CA GLY A 208 -25.47 17.57 -9.93
C GLY A 208 -26.85 17.01 -10.17
N ASN A 209 -27.85 17.25 -9.34
CA ASN A 209 -29.25 17.24 -9.77
C ASN A 209 -30.17 17.92 -8.75
N ARG A 210 -30.28 19.25 -8.83
CA ARG A 210 -31.46 19.93 -8.34
C ARG A 210 -32.33 20.27 -9.56
N PRO A 211 -33.56 19.74 -9.67
CA PRO A 211 -34.50 20.18 -10.68
C PRO A 211 -34.87 21.64 -10.43
N GLY A 212 -34.73 22.44 -11.46
CA GLY A 212 -35.17 23.81 -11.45
C GLY A 212 -36.68 23.93 -11.16
N MET A 213 -37.03 24.63 -10.08
CA MET A 213 -38.37 25.22 -9.96
C MET A 213 -38.29 26.63 -10.48
N GLY A 214 -38.82 26.78 -11.70
CA GLY A 214 -39.21 28.09 -12.19
C GLY A 214 -40.50 28.54 -11.50
N VAL A 215 -40.49 29.76 -11.01
CA VAL A 215 -41.69 30.61 -10.80
C VAL A 215 -41.25 32.02 -11.15
N GLY A 216 -41.72 32.52 -12.07
CA GLY A 216 -42.65 33.48 -12.65
C GLY A 216 -42.71 34.81 -11.95
N GLY A 217 -42.44 35.88 -12.73
CA GLY A 217 -43.24 37.07 -12.87
C GLY A 217 -43.25 38.09 -11.73
N GLY A 218 -42.88 39.34 -12.04
CA GLY A 218 -43.28 40.49 -11.25
C GLY A 218 -42.44 41.73 -11.55
N GLU A 219 -42.89 42.52 -12.51
CA GLU A 219 -42.44 43.89 -12.80
C GLU A 219 -42.65 44.84 -11.60
N HIS A 220 -41.88 45.90 -11.64
CA HIS A 220 -42.10 47.29 -11.20
C HIS A 220 -41.01 47.78 -10.26
N GLY A 221 -40.24 48.78 -10.64
CA GLY A 221 -40.49 50.21 -10.36
C GLY A 221 -39.19 50.89 -10.02
N ASP A 222 -38.72 51.70 -10.88
CA ASP A 222 -38.04 52.99 -10.82
C ASP A 222 -37.83 53.58 -9.41
N ASP A 223 -36.62 54.03 -9.09
CA ASP A 223 -36.30 55.38 -8.69
C ASP A 223 -34.84 55.54 -8.19
N ARG A 224 -34.12 56.31 -8.94
CA ARG A 224 -33.11 57.35 -8.65
C ARG A 224 -32.69 57.54 -7.19
N GLN A 225 -31.39 57.48 -6.91
CA GLN A 225 -30.60 58.61 -6.46
C GLN A 225 -29.14 58.23 -6.13
N LYS A 226 -28.21 58.85 -6.85
CA LYS A 226 -26.84 59.17 -6.44
C LYS A 226 -26.85 60.64 -5.92
N PRO A 227 -25.85 61.22 -5.26
CA PRO A 227 -24.48 60.84 -4.93
C PRO A 227 -24.04 61.30 -3.50
N GLY A 228 -22.82 60.96 -3.11
CA GLY A 228 -22.19 61.61 -1.92
C GLY A 228 -20.82 61.03 -1.52
N SER A 229 -19.82 61.53 -2.16
CA SER A 229 -18.49 62.00 -1.64
C SER A 229 -17.77 61.28 -0.47
N GLN A 230 -16.55 60.98 -0.79
CA GLN A 230 -15.38 60.71 0.10
C GLN A 230 -15.23 61.75 1.22
N PRO A 231 -14.40 61.47 2.27
CA PRO A 231 -12.97 61.77 2.14
C PRO A 231 -11.97 60.81 2.79
N SER A 232 -10.83 60.88 2.24
CA SER A 232 -9.50 60.39 2.53
C SER A 232 -8.92 60.75 3.91
N THR A 233 -7.93 59.93 4.30
CA THR A 233 -6.66 60.20 5.02
C THR A 233 -6.55 59.80 6.48
N PRO A 234 -5.35 59.61 7.04
CA PRO A 234 -4.03 59.44 6.45
C PRO A 234 -3.19 58.29 7.05
N ASN A 235 -2.18 57.96 6.31
CA ASN A 235 -0.95 57.27 6.66
C ASN A 235 -0.30 57.82 7.94
N GLN A 236 0.01 56.95 8.94
CA GLN A 236 1.03 57.27 9.97
C GLN A 236 1.93 56.05 10.17
N ASN A 237 3.10 56.23 9.61
CA ASN A 237 4.30 55.45 9.86
C ASN A 237 4.93 55.95 11.18
N PRO A 238 5.25 55.15 12.18
CA PRO A 238 6.11 55.57 13.27
C PRO A 238 7.57 55.16 13.05
N PRO A 239 8.51 55.88 13.64
CA PRO A 239 9.88 55.96 13.20
C PRO A 239 10.79 54.90 13.77
N ASN A 240 11.86 54.66 13.00
CA ASN A 240 13.06 53.93 13.34
C ASN A 240 13.88 54.69 14.38
N PRO A 241 14.39 54.10 15.44
CA PRO A 241 15.52 54.66 16.15
C PRO A 241 16.81 53.93 15.79
N ASP A 242 17.64 54.66 15.08
CA ASP A 242 19.07 54.43 14.95
C ASP A 242 19.80 54.74 16.26
N HIS A 243 20.96 54.09 16.36
CA HIS A 243 22.14 54.46 17.13
C HIS A 243 22.13 54.30 18.66
N GLU A 244 22.98 53.46 19.15
CA GLU A 244 24.18 53.96 19.83
C GLU A 244 25.26 52.90 20.01
N LYS A 245 26.42 53.29 19.67
CA LYS A 245 27.77 52.81 19.81
C LYS A 245 28.20 52.64 21.28
N ASP A 246 29.32 51.94 21.37
CA ASP A 246 30.43 52.01 22.32
C ASP A 246 30.33 51.15 23.60
N ASN A 247 31.06 50.08 23.68
CA ASN A 247 32.40 49.90 24.27
C ASN A 247 32.83 48.43 24.16
#